data_a391b324c47049bef1609b7e76e050df
#
_entry.id   a391b324c47049bef1609b7e76e050df
#
_cell.length_a   1.000
_cell.length_b   1.000
_cell.length_c   1.000
_cell.angle_alpha   90.00
_cell.angle_beta   90.00
_cell.angle_gamma   90.00
#
_symmetry.space_group_name_H-M   'P 1'
#
loop_
_entity.id
_entity.type
_entity.pdbx_description
1 polymer ?
#
loop_
_entity_poly.entity_id
_entity_poly.type
_entity_poly.pdbx_seq_one_letter_code
_entity_poly.pdbx_strand_id
1 'polypeptide(L)'
;MSERIPVKDRLLDAAAELFYSQGIAATGIDTITARAGVAKMSLYNNFASKTDLVNAYIQRRRDEWQASYQARLARAKNPQERVLAVFDSYADHAELAYAWGFRGCGLLNAAAELPVGDPGRAAVAAQKEDAERLFKEHLKTLKPKAGRAIDETAEHLSFLLEGAMQRAGLDGHDARLKSARKIAASILRQF
;
A
#
# COMPACT_ATOMS: atom_id res chain seq x y z
N MET A 1 26.90 -9.25 -18.10
CA MET A 1 25.98 -8.55 -19.02
C MET A 1 24.80 -8.10 -18.18
N SER A 2 24.58 -6.79 -18.02
CA SER A 2 23.38 -6.29 -17.30
C SER A 2 22.15 -6.67 -18.10
N GLU A 3 21.26 -7.44 -17.51
CA GLU A 3 19.99 -7.82 -18.11
C GLU A 3 19.17 -6.55 -18.37
N ARG A 4 18.75 -6.35 -19.62
CA ARG A 4 18.04 -5.13 -20.02
C ARG A 4 16.61 -5.19 -19.44
N ILE A 5 16.27 -4.26 -18.55
CA ILE A 5 14.92 -4.18 -17.96
C ILE A 5 13.86 -4.15 -19.06
N PRO A 6 12.85 -5.05 -19.01
CA PRO A 6 11.77 -5.09 -19.98
C PRO A 6 11.06 -3.75 -20.14
N VAL A 7 10.59 -3.43 -21.33
CA VAL A 7 9.88 -2.18 -21.62
C VAL A 7 8.65 -1.99 -20.74
N LYS A 8 7.91 -3.07 -20.49
CA LYS A 8 6.73 -3.07 -19.60
C LYS A 8 7.08 -2.60 -18.20
N ASP A 9 8.18 -3.11 -17.64
CA ASP A 9 8.61 -2.77 -16.28
C ASP A 9 9.11 -1.33 -16.19
N ARG A 10 9.85 -0.86 -17.20
CA ARG A 10 10.29 0.54 -17.28
C ARG A 10 9.09 1.51 -17.34
N LEU A 11 8.04 1.17 -18.09
CA LEU A 11 6.80 1.95 -18.15
C LEU A 11 6.07 1.96 -16.82
N LEU A 12 6.00 0.80 -16.15
CA LEU A 12 5.33 0.67 -14.86
C LEU A 12 6.13 1.38 -13.75
N ASP A 13 7.46 1.35 -13.78
CA ASP A 13 8.33 2.11 -12.86
C ASP A 13 8.10 3.62 -13.02
N ALA A 14 8.13 4.12 -14.26
CA ALA A 14 7.88 5.52 -14.55
C ALA A 14 6.47 5.96 -14.14
N ALA A 15 5.46 5.14 -14.42
CA ALA A 15 4.10 5.40 -14.01
C ALA A 15 3.93 5.41 -12.49
N ALA A 16 4.55 4.46 -11.78
CA ALA A 16 4.48 4.37 -10.32
C ALA A 16 5.08 5.62 -9.65
N GLU A 17 6.24 6.09 -10.13
CA GLU A 17 6.85 7.33 -9.64
C GLU A 17 5.96 8.55 -9.89
N LEU A 18 5.46 8.70 -11.11
CA LEU A 18 4.69 9.87 -11.53
C LEU A 18 3.28 9.89 -10.90
N PHE A 19 2.58 8.75 -10.87
CA PHE A 19 1.26 8.66 -10.23
C PHE A 19 1.33 8.93 -8.74
N TYR A 20 2.39 8.45 -8.08
CA TYR A 20 2.57 8.72 -6.66
C TYR A 20 2.90 10.19 -6.37
N SER A 21 3.78 10.80 -7.18
CA SER A 21 4.27 12.17 -6.93
C SER A 21 3.31 13.26 -7.41
N GLN A 22 2.68 13.08 -8.58
CA GLN A 22 1.90 14.12 -9.27
C GLN A 22 0.40 13.80 -9.33
N GLY A 23 0.02 12.54 -9.09
CA GLY A 23 -1.35 12.06 -9.26
C GLY A 23 -1.60 11.43 -10.64
N ILE A 24 -2.67 10.64 -10.73
CA ILE A 24 -3.06 9.92 -11.95
C ILE A 24 -3.59 10.90 -13.01
N ALA A 25 -4.46 11.82 -12.59
CA ALA A 25 -5.12 12.74 -13.51
C ALA A 25 -4.10 13.69 -14.20
N ALA A 26 -3.16 14.22 -13.41
CA ALA A 26 -2.14 15.16 -13.91
C ALA A 26 -1.04 14.48 -14.76
N THR A 27 -0.89 13.15 -14.67
CA THR A 27 0.17 12.43 -15.37
C THR A 27 -0.26 11.99 -16.77
N GLY A 28 0.30 12.59 -17.81
CA GLY A 28 0.03 12.24 -19.22
C GLY A 28 0.84 11.04 -19.73
N ILE A 29 0.35 10.38 -20.78
CA ILE A 29 1.06 9.26 -21.44
C ILE A 29 2.43 9.71 -21.97
N ASP A 30 2.52 10.90 -22.53
CA ASP A 30 3.78 11.41 -23.08
C ASP A 30 4.82 11.64 -21.98
N THR A 31 4.41 12.07 -20.78
CA THR A 31 5.27 12.22 -19.61
C THR A 31 5.80 10.86 -19.14
N ILE A 32 4.92 9.84 -19.10
CA ILE A 32 5.30 8.47 -18.71
C ILE A 32 6.32 7.88 -19.69
N THR A 33 6.05 7.98 -20.98
CA THR A 33 6.94 7.40 -22.01
C THR A 33 8.30 8.12 -22.06
N ALA A 34 8.31 9.44 -21.89
CA ALA A 34 9.55 10.22 -21.78
C ALA A 34 10.35 9.78 -20.54
N ARG A 35 9.72 9.65 -19.37
CA ARG A 35 10.36 9.20 -18.11
C ARG A 35 10.89 7.77 -18.23
N ALA A 36 10.16 6.88 -18.92
CA ALA A 36 10.56 5.49 -19.19
C ALA A 36 11.66 5.39 -20.28
N GLY A 37 11.92 6.44 -21.05
CA GLY A 37 12.85 6.44 -22.17
C GLY A 37 12.40 5.49 -23.31
N VAL A 38 11.10 5.47 -23.63
CA VAL A 38 10.52 4.63 -24.68
C VAL A 38 9.63 5.45 -25.61
N ALA A 39 9.40 4.94 -26.84
CA ALA A 39 8.45 5.55 -27.76
C ALA A 39 7.00 5.34 -27.30
N LYS A 40 6.10 6.27 -27.63
CA LYS A 40 4.67 6.21 -27.26
C LYS A 40 3.99 4.92 -27.72
N MET A 41 4.32 4.41 -28.90
CA MET A 41 3.80 3.14 -29.42
C MET A 41 4.16 1.96 -28.51
N SER A 42 5.33 2.01 -27.85
CA SER A 42 5.77 0.96 -26.91
C SER A 42 4.85 0.87 -25.70
N LEU A 43 4.24 1.98 -25.26
CA LEU A 43 3.24 1.94 -24.18
C LEU A 43 2.01 1.18 -24.63
N TYR A 44 1.44 1.50 -25.80
CA TYR A 44 0.23 0.84 -26.28
C TYR A 44 0.44 -0.62 -26.69
N ASN A 45 1.68 -1.03 -26.98
CA ASN A 45 2.03 -2.44 -27.18
C ASN A 45 2.06 -3.24 -25.87
N ASN A 46 2.14 -2.59 -24.70
CA ASN A 46 2.22 -3.23 -23.39
C ASN A 46 0.97 -3.01 -22.52
N PHE A 47 0.26 -1.90 -22.72
CA PHE A 47 -0.95 -1.52 -21.98
C PHE A 47 -1.96 -0.95 -22.97
N ALA A 48 -3.15 -1.54 -23.06
CA ALA A 48 -4.17 -1.12 -24.03
C ALA A 48 -4.67 0.31 -23.79
N SER A 49 -4.58 0.80 -22.54
CA SER A 49 -5.03 2.13 -22.14
C SER A 49 -4.25 2.67 -20.94
N LYS A 50 -4.43 3.97 -20.62
CA LYS A 50 -3.96 4.54 -19.34
C LYS A 50 -4.63 3.86 -18.15
N THR A 51 -5.90 3.46 -18.28
CA THR A 51 -6.62 2.72 -17.23
C THR A 51 -5.96 1.38 -16.94
N ASP A 52 -5.52 0.63 -17.96
CA ASP A 52 -4.81 -0.63 -17.75
C ASP A 52 -3.47 -0.41 -17.03
N LEU A 53 -2.75 0.65 -17.37
CA LEU A 53 -1.52 1.03 -16.67
C LEU A 53 -1.78 1.42 -15.22
N VAL A 54 -2.89 2.13 -14.93
CA VAL A 54 -3.32 2.46 -13.55
C VAL A 54 -3.67 1.19 -12.78
N ASN A 55 -4.39 0.25 -13.38
CA ASN A 55 -4.70 -1.03 -12.76
C ASN A 55 -3.43 -1.84 -12.46
N ALA A 56 -2.48 -1.87 -13.37
CA ALA A 56 -1.18 -2.51 -13.17
C ALA A 56 -0.38 -1.83 -12.04
N TYR A 57 -0.43 -0.50 -11.94
CA TYR A 57 0.16 0.25 -10.83
C TYR A 57 -0.48 -0.12 -9.48
N ILE A 58 -1.81 -0.17 -9.40
CA ILE A 58 -2.54 -0.57 -8.18
C ILE A 58 -2.15 -1.99 -7.79
N GLN A 59 -2.12 -2.93 -8.75
CA GLN A 59 -1.73 -4.31 -8.47
C GLN A 59 -0.29 -4.40 -7.95
N ARG A 60 0.65 -3.72 -8.59
CA ARG A 60 2.05 -3.68 -8.15
C ARG A 60 2.18 -3.15 -6.71
N ARG A 61 1.46 -2.09 -6.35
CA ARG A 61 1.45 -1.57 -4.96
C ARG A 61 0.93 -2.58 -3.95
N ARG A 62 -0.07 -3.37 -4.33
CA ARG A 62 -0.57 -4.47 -3.50
C ARG A 62 0.48 -5.55 -3.30
N ASP A 63 1.15 -5.96 -4.38
CA ASP A 63 2.17 -7.01 -4.35
C ASP A 63 3.39 -6.57 -3.51
N GLU A 64 3.83 -5.33 -3.64
CA GLU A 64 4.92 -4.74 -2.83
C GLU A 64 4.55 -4.71 -1.33
N TRP A 65 3.33 -4.30 -0.99
CA TRP A 65 2.85 -4.35 0.38
C TRP A 65 2.79 -5.78 0.91
N GLN A 66 2.26 -6.71 0.12
CA GLN A 66 2.17 -8.11 0.50
C GLN A 66 3.57 -8.71 0.76
N ALA A 67 4.54 -8.39 -0.09
CA ALA A 67 5.92 -8.85 0.09
C ALA A 67 6.56 -8.28 1.38
N SER A 68 6.39 -6.97 1.66
CA SER A 68 6.85 -6.35 2.90
C SER A 68 6.19 -7.00 4.12
N TYR A 69 4.87 -7.18 4.09
CA TYR A 69 4.14 -7.85 5.17
C TYR A 69 4.66 -9.27 5.43
N GLN A 70 4.86 -10.09 4.38
CA GLN A 70 5.38 -11.45 4.54
C GLN A 70 6.80 -11.44 5.15
N ALA A 71 7.65 -10.50 4.74
CA ALA A 71 8.98 -10.35 5.31
C ALA A 71 8.94 -9.98 6.80
N ARG A 72 7.98 -9.14 7.22
CA ARG A 72 7.76 -8.79 8.63
C ARG A 72 7.16 -9.95 9.43
N LEU A 73 6.18 -10.64 8.85
CA LEU A 73 5.52 -11.80 9.44
C LEU A 73 6.51 -12.94 9.73
N ALA A 74 7.46 -13.20 8.81
CA ALA A 74 8.48 -14.23 8.97
C ALA A 74 9.41 -13.99 10.18
N ARG A 75 9.50 -12.75 10.67
CA ARG A 75 10.31 -12.37 11.85
C ARG A 75 9.52 -12.37 13.15
N ALA A 76 8.19 -12.45 13.08
CA ALA A 76 7.30 -12.41 14.23
C ALA A 76 7.37 -13.71 15.04
N LYS A 77 7.65 -13.60 16.34
CA LYS A 77 7.89 -14.74 17.25
C LYS A 77 6.62 -15.17 18.01
N ASN A 78 5.60 -14.33 18.06
CA ASN A 78 4.38 -14.57 18.81
C ASN A 78 3.17 -13.90 18.13
N PRO A 79 1.92 -14.23 18.53
CA PRO A 79 0.72 -13.68 17.90
C PRO A 79 0.61 -12.15 17.96
N GLN A 80 1.08 -11.51 19.03
CA GLN A 80 1.07 -10.04 19.13
C GLN A 80 2.00 -9.42 18.09
N GLU A 81 3.20 -9.96 17.91
CA GLU A 81 4.14 -9.49 16.89
C GLU A 81 3.60 -9.68 15.46
N ARG A 82 2.78 -10.72 15.21
CA ARG A 82 2.10 -10.91 13.92
C ARG A 82 1.09 -9.80 13.63
N VAL A 83 0.31 -9.37 14.62
CA VAL A 83 -0.56 -8.19 14.49
C VAL A 83 0.27 -6.94 14.19
N LEU A 84 1.36 -6.73 14.93
CA LEU A 84 2.22 -5.55 14.78
C LEU A 84 3.00 -5.56 13.45
N ALA A 85 3.26 -6.73 12.85
CA ALA A 85 3.89 -6.86 11.55
C ALA A 85 3.09 -6.16 10.42
N VAL A 86 1.76 -6.05 10.56
CA VAL A 86 0.93 -5.29 9.62
C VAL A 86 1.28 -3.79 9.71
N PHE A 87 1.43 -3.23 10.91
CA PHE A 87 1.87 -1.84 11.10
C PHE A 87 3.30 -1.61 10.58
N ASP A 88 4.19 -2.56 10.85
CA ASP A 88 5.59 -2.47 10.42
C ASP A 88 5.71 -2.49 8.88
N SER A 89 4.88 -3.27 8.17
CA SER A 89 4.86 -3.28 6.70
C SER A 89 4.39 -1.95 6.09
N TYR A 90 3.53 -1.21 6.77
CA TYR A 90 3.14 0.14 6.35
C TYR A 90 4.25 1.17 6.62
N ALA A 91 4.98 1.01 7.73
CA ALA A 91 6.12 1.88 8.04
C ALA A 91 7.25 1.71 7.01
N ASP A 92 7.50 0.49 6.51
CA ASP A 92 8.50 0.24 5.46
C ASP A 92 8.25 1.11 4.22
N HIS A 93 6.99 1.37 3.87
CA HIS A 93 6.66 2.23 2.73
C HIS A 93 7.05 3.70 2.96
N ALA A 94 7.00 4.17 4.20
CA ALA A 94 7.42 5.54 4.51
C ALA A 94 8.94 5.74 4.50
N GLU A 95 9.70 4.65 4.63
CA GLU A 95 11.16 4.66 4.58
C GLU A 95 11.71 4.53 3.15
N LEU A 96 10.86 4.26 2.15
CA LEU A 96 11.29 4.20 0.75
C LEU A 96 11.72 5.59 0.25
N ALA A 97 12.73 5.61 -0.61
CA ALA A 97 13.17 6.84 -1.25
C ALA A 97 12.16 7.27 -2.33
N TYR A 98 11.35 8.27 -2.02
CA TYR A 98 10.44 8.89 -2.98
C TYR A 98 11.05 10.17 -3.54
N ALA A 99 11.04 10.35 -4.86
CA ALA A 99 11.63 11.52 -5.53
C ALA A 99 11.07 12.85 -5.03
N TRP A 100 9.81 12.88 -4.57
CA TRP A 100 9.10 14.09 -4.09
C TRP A 100 8.68 13.98 -2.62
N GLY A 101 9.30 13.08 -1.86
CA GLY A 101 8.97 12.82 -0.48
C GLY A 101 7.79 11.85 -0.28
N PHE A 102 7.61 11.44 0.95
CA PHE A 102 6.54 10.52 1.35
C PHE A 102 5.18 11.23 1.40
N ARG A 103 4.18 10.70 0.69
CA ARG A 103 2.83 11.25 0.57
C ARG A 103 1.73 10.32 1.10
N GLY A 104 2.09 9.41 2.01
CA GLY A 104 1.14 8.44 2.57
C GLY A 104 0.86 7.25 1.64
N CYS A 105 -0.32 6.70 1.74
CA CYS A 105 -0.71 5.51 1.00
C CYS A 105 -0.94 5.79 -0.49
N GLY A 106 -0.07 5.27 -1.35
CA GLY A 106 -0.20 5.42 -2.81
C GLY A 106 -1.50 4.81 -3.37
N LEU A 107 -2.04 3.76 -2.74
CA LEU A 107 -3.32 3.16 -3.13
C LEU A 107 -4.50 4.09 -2.81
N LEU A 108 -4.54 4.69 -1.61
CA LEU A 108 -5.61 5.64 -1.26
C LEU A 108 -5.52 6.92 -2.08
N ASN A 109 -4.30 7.41 -2.36
CA ASN A 109 -4.09 8.56 -3.24
C ASN A 109 -4.64 8.25 -4.64
N ALA A 110 -4.38 7.07 -5.19
CA ALA A 110 -4.95 6.64 -6.47
C ALA A 110 -6.48 6.54 -6.42
N ALA A 111 -7.03 5.89 -5.38
CA ALA A 111 -8.47 5.72 -5.24
C ALA A 111 -9.23 7.04 -5.09
N ALA A 112 -8.60 8.09 -4.52
CA ALA A 112 -9.20 9.41 -4.40
C ALA A 112 -9.45 10.09 -5.77
N GLU A 113 -8.68 9.73 -6.80
CA GLU A 113 -8.82 10.24 -8.16
C GLU A 113 -9.74 9.38 -9.05
N LEU A 114 -10.15 8.19 -8.59
CA LEU A 114 -11.00 7.28 -9.34
C LEU A 114 -12.48 7.45 -8.94
N PRO A 115 -13.42 7.43 -9.89
CA PRO A 115 -14.84 7.58 -9.58
C PRO A 115 -15.39 6.40 -8.79
N VAL A 116 -16.52 6.61 -8.13
CA VAL A 116 -17.27 5.53 -7.48
C VAL A 116 -17.69 4.51 -8.53
N GLY A 117 -17.48 3.22 -8.24
CA GLY A 117 -17.74 2.13 -9.18
C GLY A 117 -16.56 1.76 -10.10
N ASP A 118 -15.47 2.52 -10.07
CA ASP A 118 -14.26 2.16 -10.83
C ASP A 118 -13.62 0.87 -10.31
N PRO A 119 -13.23 -0.07 -11.18
CA PRO A 119 -12.58 -1.33 -10.77
C PRO A 119 -11.28 -1.12 -9.97
N GLY A 120 -10.49 -0.09 -10.30
CA GLY A 120 -9.28 0.25 -9.55
C GLY A 120 -9.59 0.69 -8.12
N ARG A 121 -10.67 1.47 -7.93
CA ARG A 121 -11.14 1.84 -6.59
C ARG A 121 -11.61 0.62 -5.79
N ALA A 122 -12.34 -0.30 -6.42
CA ALA A 122 -12.75 -1.57 -5.81
C ALA A 122 -11.53 -2.43 -5.41
N ALA A 123 -10.50 -2.48 -6.25
CA ALA A 123 -9.26 -3.19 -5.94
C ALA A 123 -8.52 -2.60 -4.72
N VAL A 124 -8.54 -1.27 -4.57
CA VAL A 124 -7.97 -0.62 -3.36
C VAL A 124 -8.81 -0.95 -2.13
N ALA A 125 -10.14 -0.91 -2.21
CA ALA A 125 -11.01 -1.29 -1.09
C ALA A 125 -10.74 -2.74 -0.65
N ALA A 126 -10.66 -3.68 -1.57
CA ALA A 126 -10.34 -5.07 -1.27
C ALA A 126 -8.98 -5.24 -0.56
N GLN A 127 -7.97 -4.45 -0.91
CA GLN A 127 -6.67 -4.48 -0.20
C GLN A 127 -6.81 -3.98 1.25
N LYS A 128 -7.69 -3.02 1.53
CA LYS A 128 -7.94 -2.56 2.90
C LYS A 128 -8.67 -3.61 3.73
N GLU A 129 -9.64 -4.30 3.12
CA GLU A 129 -10.31 -5.46 3.73
C GLU A 129 -9.33 -6.61 4.00
N ASP A 130 -8.37 -6.85 3.09
CA ASP A 130 -7.31 -7.84 3.31
C ASP A 130 -6.47 -7.51 4.55
N ALA A 131 -6.08 -6.26 4.75
CA ALA A 131 -5.33 -5.83 5.94
C ALA A 131 -6.14 -6.04 7.23
N GLU A 132 -7.43 -5.70 7.23
CA GLU A 132 -8.32 -5.93 8.38
C GLU A 132 -8.52 -7.43 8.65
N ARG A 133 -8.66 -8.25 7.61
CA ARG A 133 -8.74 -9.71 7.74
C ARG A 133 -7.49 -10.30 8.39
N LEU A 134 -6.30 -9.81 8.06
CA LEU A 134 -5.06 -10.23 8.72
C LEU A 134 -5.07 -9.91 10.22
N PHE A 135 -5.57 -8.74 10.62
CA PHE A 135 -5.77 -8.45 12.04
C PHE A 135 -6.70 -9.47 12.70
N LYS A 136 -7.85 -9.79 12.10
CA LYS A 136 -8.78 -10.79 12.62
C LYS A 136 -8.14 -12.16 12.78
N GLU A 137 -7.38 -12.62 11.78
CA GLU A 137 -6.68 -13.92 11.81
C GLU A 137 -5.66 -13.99 12.96
N HIS A 138 -4.87 -12.94 13.15
CA HIS A 138 -3.87 -12.92 14.21
C HIS A 138 -4.49 -12.72 15.60
N LEU A 139 -5.55 -11.93 15.75
CA LEU A 139 -6.30 -11.78 16.98
C LEU A 139 -6.99 -13.09 17.40
N LYS A 140 -7.53 -13.86 16.45
CA LYS A 140 -8.04 -15.22 16.68
C LYS A 140 -6.97 -16.14 17.26
N THR A 141 -5.74 -16.04 16.74
CA THR A 141 -4.61 -16.84 17.26
C THR A 141 -4.20 -16.37 18.67
N LEU A 142 -4.27 -15.06 18.94
CA LEU A 142 -3.92 -14.48 20.23
C LEU A 142 -4.95 -14.85 21.31
N LYS A 143 -6.26 -14.73 21.00
CA LYS A 143 -7.34 -14.99 21.97
C LYS A 143 -8.55 -15.66 21.28
N PRO A 144 -8.49 -16.99 21.09
CA PRO A 144 -9.48 -17.73 20.27
C PRO A 144 -10.93 -17.61 20.77
N LYS A 145 -11.13 -17.33 22.06
CA LYS A 145 -12.46 -17.27 22.70
C LYS A 145 -13.01 -15.85 22.84
N ALA A 146 -12.35 -14.83 22.25
CA ALA A 146 -12.77 -13.43 22.43
C ALA A 146 -14.06 -13.07 21.65
N GLY A 147 -14.53 -13.94 20.76
CA GLY A 147 -15.80 -13.75 20.07
C GLY A 147 -15.86 -12.44 19.29
N ARG A 148 -16.92 -11.65 19.50
CA ARG A 148 -17.16 -10.36 18.82
C ARG A 148 -16.03 -9.33 19.04
N ALA A 149 -15.32 -9.39 20.17
CA ALA A 149 -14.22 -8.48 20.46
C ALA A 149 -13.08 -8.60 19.42
N ILE A 150 -12.96 -9.74 18.70
CA ILE A 150 -11.99 -9.91 17.62
C ILE A 150 -12.30 -8.95 16.46
N ASP A 151 -13.57 -8.92 16.03
CA ASP A 151 -13.99 -8.08 14.90
C ASP A 151 -13.88 -6.59 15.26
N GLU A 152 -14.36 -6.20 16.43
CA GLU A 152 -14.30 -4.82 16.93
C GLU A 152 -12.85 -4.34 17.08
N THR A 153 -11.95 -5.19 17.59
CA THR A 153 -10.53 -4.82 17.72
C THR A 153 -9.83 -4.76 16.38
N ALA A 154 -10.14 -5.66 15.45
CA ALA A 154 -9.56 -5.64 14.11
C ALA A 154 -9.96 -4.37 13.33
N GLU A 155 -11.24 -4.00 13.38
CA GLU A 155 -11.74 -2.77 12.78
C GLU A 155 -11.06 -1.53 13.42
N HIS A 156 -10.94 -1.50 14.74
CA HIS A 156 -10.25 -0.42 15.46
C HIS A 156 -8.78 -0.31 15.04
N LEU A 157 -8.05 -1.43 14.93
CA LEU A 157 -6.66 -1.44 14.47
C LEU A 157 -6.55 -1.00 13.00
N SER A 158 -7.50 -1.38 12.16
CA SER A 158 -7.57 -0.95 10.75
C SER A 158 -7.74 0.58 10.65
N PHE A 159 -8.69 1.17 11.37
CA PHE A 159 -8.88 2.62 11.38
C PHE A 159 -7.68 3.38 11.96
N LEU A 160 -7.07 2.85 13.02
CA LEU A 160 -5.84 3.42 13.60
C LEU A 160 -4.70 3.42 12.57
N LEU A 161 -4.50 2.33 11.85
CA LEU A 161 -3.46 2.19 10.83
C LEU A 161 -3.67 3.17 9.67
N GLU A 162 -4.89 3.19 9.10
CA GLU A 162 -5.20 4.04 7.95
C GLU A 162 -5.16 5.53 8.32
N GLY A 163 -5.69 5.91 9.48
CA GLY A 163 -5.60 7.29 9.98
C GLY A 163 -4.15 7.73 10.22
N ALA A 164 -3.32 6.84 10.76
CA ALA A 164 -1.90 7.10 10.97
C ALA A 164 -1.14 7.24 9.64
N MET A 165 -1.46 6.41 8.64
CA MET A 165 -0.85 6.45 7.31
C MET A 165 -1.17 7.76 6.60
N GLN A 166 -2.42 8.23 6.66
CA GLN A 166 -2.82 9.52 6.08
C GLN A 166 -2.10 10.68 6.77
N ARG A 167 -2.05 10.68 8.10
CA ARG A 167 -1.35 11.71 8.88
C ARG A 167 0.16 11.70 8.61
N ALA A 168 0.77 10.52 8.49
CA ALA A 168 2.19 10.36 8.15
C ALA A 168 2.50 10.96 6.77
N GLY A 169 1.60 10.79 5.80
CA GLY A 169 1.73 11.39 4.47
C GLY A 169 1.67 12.91 4.48
N LEU A 170 0.87 13.52 5.38
CA LEU A 170 0.82 14.97 5.57
C LEU A 170 2.11 15.50 6.26
N ASP A 171 2.62 14.76 7.23
CA ASP A 171 3.83 15.11 7.96
C ASP A 171 5.12 14.83 7.12
N GLY A 172 5.04 14.01 6.08
CA GLY A 172 6.15 13.63 5.20
C GLY A 172 7.12 12.60 5.82
N HIS A 173 6.76 11.94 6.94
CA HIS A 173 7.61 10.96 7.64
C HIS A 173 6.77 9.95 8.45
N ASP A 174 7.42 8.88 8.91
CA ASP A 174 6.79 7.71 9.55
C ASP A 174 6.40 7.85 11.03
N ALA A 175 6.66 8.97 11.69
CA ALA A 175 6.46 9.12 13.13
C ALA A 175 5.03 8.77 13.59
N ARG A 176 4.00 9.07 12.77
CA ARG A 176 2.60 8.71 13.05
C ARG A 176 2.38 7.20 13.01
N LEU A 177 3.02 6.50 12.09
CA LEU A 177 2.95 5.04 12.00
C LEU A 177 3.63 4.38 13.20
N LYS A 178 4.81 4.88 13.60
CA LYS A 178 5.49 4.43 14.82
C LYS A 178 4.66 4.67 16.09
N SER A 179 3.94 5.79 16.15
CA SER A 179 3.01 6.10 17.25
C SER A 179 1.82 5.13 17.24
N ALA A 180 1.17 4.93 16.08
CA ALA A 180 0.05 4.01 15.95
C ALA A 180 0.43 2.58 16.33
N ARG A 181 1.61 2.11 15.93
CA ARG A 181 2.14 0.81 16.37
C ARG A 181 2.25 0.68 17.88
N LYS A 182 2.70 1.73 18.60
CA LYS A 182 2.76 1.74 20.05
C LYS A 182 1.37 1.69 20.68
N ILE A 183 0.40 2.41 20.13
CA ILE A 183 -1.00 2.38 20.56
C ILE A 183 -1.58 0.98 20.33
N ALA A 184 -1.37 0.39 19.15
CA ALA A 184 -1.79 -0.98 18.83
C ALA A 184 -1.21 -1.98 19.85
N ALA A 185 0.07 -1.89 20.18
CA ALA A 185 0.70 -2.74 21.20
C ALA A 185 0.05 -2.56 22.60
N SER A 186 -0.43 -1.37 22.93
CA SER A 186 -1.18 -1.13 24.18
C SER A 186 -2.56 -1.76 24.14
N ILE A 187 -3.29 -1.62 23.02
CA ILE A 187 -4.58 -2.28 22.83
C ILE A 187 -4.44 -3.81 22.97
N LEU A 188 -3.42 -4.41 22.35
CA LEU A 188 -3.19 -5.86 22.41
C LEU A 188 -2.86 -6.38 23.82
N ARG A 189 -2.31 -5.55 24.71
CA ARG A 189 -2.09 -5.93 26.12
C ARG A 189 -3.38 -5.96 26.93
N GLN A 190 -4.40 -5.22 26.51
CA GLN A 190 -5.70 -5.16 27.18
C GLN A 190 -6.72 -6.12 26.54
N PHE A 191 -6.48 -6.50 25.29
CA PHE A 191 -7.28 -7.45 24.53
C PHE A 191 -7.18 -8.87 25.09
#